data_37070903e1b155721f43780c98465558
#
_entry.id   37070903e1b155721f43780c98465558
#
_cell.length_a   1.000
_cell.length_b   1.000
_cell.length_c   1.000
_cell.angle_alpha   90.00
_cell.angle_beta   90.00
_cell.angle_gamma   90.00
#
_symmetry.space_group_name_H-M   'P 1'
#
loop_
_entity.id
_entity.type
_entity.pdbx_description
1 polymer ?
#
loop_
_entity_poly.entity_id
_entity_poly.type
_entity_poly.pdbx_seq_one_letter_code
_entity_poly.pdbx_strand_id
1 'polypeptide(L)'
;MSVESVTDTLRHMWDTGMGGEQSPMDFRASQLNLILHFGLSTTNEEAEQQFNTAIRFAQKYPCRIVVLCPGPESGEDSAFEGKLFSQCYIGKHLRDLCCCEALILGYSPEQSDFLENQVSVWLESDLPIYHWFHRVPAERITKYYMGFLKHCQRVLFDGEIEDDAYDRIDWPEGLEASDLAYARTLPLRQHLGQFISGFPREELVDGLQSLVFQYSKGLRRQALQLLRWHRSALEKCFQKPAEIDSVVFTCEQLVQEGTDSCMRMEWKFSDSDRSLNWSFSRSRKSALIRVSLPSGHMEHPVHIEELKPENSLSEAMFFN
;
A
#
# COMPACT_ATOMS: atom_id res chain seq x y z
N MET A 1 7.32 -7.97 -20.00
CA MET A 1 6.28 -7.08 -20.57
C MET A 1 7.00 -6.12 -21.50
N SER A 2 6.60 -5.96 -22.75
CA SER A 2 7.26 -5.01 -23.64
C SER A 2 6.76 -3.58 -23.35
N VAL A 3 7.63 -2.60 -23.50
CA VAL A 3 7.27 -1.17 -23.38
C VAL A 3 6.17 -0.80 -24.37
N GLU A 4 6.12 -1.44 -25.54
CA GLU A 4 5.06 -1.27 -26.54
C GLU A 4 3.68 -1.66 -26.01
N SER A 5 3.58 -2.79 -25.32
CA SER A 5 2.30 -3.27 -24.76
C SER A 5 1.74 -2.30 -23.71
N VAL A 6 2.58 -1.78 -22.80
CA VAL A 6 2.17 -0.74 -21.83
C VAL A 6 1.77 0.53 -22.55
N THR A 7 2.53 0.90 -23.58
CA THR A 7 2.31 2.15 -24.32
C THR A 7 1.03 2.13 -25.14
N ASP A 8 0.71 1.02 -25.77
CA ASP A 8 -0.52 0.90 -26.58
C ASP A 8 -1.76 0.90 -25.67
N THR A 9 -1.69 0.25 -24.52
CA THR A 9 -2.74 0.30 -23.50
C THR A 9 -2.94 1.73 -22.99
N LEU A 10 -1.85 2.44 -22.68
CA LEU A 10 -1.89 3.83 -22.23
C LEU A 10 -2.41 4.79 -23.31
N ARG A 11 -1.99 4.59 -24.57
CA ARG A 11 -2.50 5.38 -25.69
C ARG A 11 -4.00 5.21 -25.86
N HIS A 12 -4.49 3.97 -25.78
CA HIS A 12 -5.94 3.69 -25.90
C HIS A 12 -6.75 4.33 -24.77
N MET A 13 -6.19 4.38 -23.54
CA MET A 13 -6.83 5.06 -22.41
C MET A 13 -6.89 6.58 -22.59
N TRP A 14 -5.91 7.16 -23.28
CA TRP A 14 -5.84 8.63 -23.49
C TRP A 14 -6.62 9.12 -24.68
N ASP A 15 -6.69 8.35 -25.76
CA ASP A 15 -7.49 8.69 -26.93
C ASP A 15 -9.00 8.73 -26.63
N THR A 16 -9.47 8.01 -25.62
CA THR A 16 -10.87 8.04 -25.20
C THR A 16 -11.23 9.22 -24.29
N GLY A 17 -10.23 10.00 -23.81
CA GLY A 17 -10.42 11.14 -22.88
C GLY A 17 -10.31 12.54 -23.50
N MET A 18 -9.89 12.68 -24.74
CA MET A 18 -9.60 13.97 -25.36
C MET A 18 -10.74 14.48 -26.23
N GLY A 19 -11.59 15.30 -25.64
CA GLY A 19 -12.52 16.18 -26.38
C GLY A 19 -12.56 17.55 -25.72
N GLY A 20 -11.66 18.49 -26.06
CA GLY A 20 -11.76 19.86 -25.58
C GLY A 20 -10.52 20.73 -25.88
N GLU A 21 -10.76 21.89 -26.49
CA GLU A 21 -9.77 22.90 -26.89
C GLU A 21 -8.92 23.39 -25.71
N GLN A 22 -7.60 23.59 -25.97
CA GLN A 22 -6.60 24.09 -25.03
C GLN A 22 -6.89 25.55 -24.64
N SER A 23 -7.02 25.81 -23.35
CA SER A 23 -6.93 27.14 -22.76
C SER A 23 -5.67 27.22 -21.90
N PRO A 24 -4.89 28.32 -21.94
CA PRO A 24 -3.69 28.47 -21.08
C PRO A 24 -4.16 28.71 -19.65
N MET A 25 -4.02 27.72 -18.81
CA MET A 25 -4.43 27.78 -17.40
C MET A 25 -3.31 27.35 -16.45
N ASP A 26 -3.41 27.80 -15.22
CA ASP A 26 -2.49 27.57 -14.12
C ASP A 26 -2.11 26.10 -13.97
N PHE A 27 -0.92 25.73 -14.47
CA PHE A 27 -0.32 24.44 -14.22
C PHE A 27 0.03 24.36 -12.74
N ARG A 28 -0.56 23.41 -12.03
CA ARG A 28 -0.07 23.11 -10.69
C ARG A 28 1.33 22.47 -10.83
N ALA A 29 2.31 23.10 -10.20
CA ALA A 29 3.66 22.56 -10.14
C ALA A 29 3.64 21.17 -9.49
N SER A 30 4.46 20.26 -9.98
CA SER A 30 4.69 18.97 -9.34
C SER A 30 5.15 19.17 -7.90
N GLN A 31 4.66 18.34 -6.98
CA GLN A 31 4.97 18.40 -5.55
C GLN A 31 5.90 17.27 -5.12
N LEU A 32 6.02 16.23 -5.94
CA LEU A 32 6.83 15.05 -5.67
C LEU A 32 7.15 14.29 -6.97
N ASN A 33 8.12 13.40 -6.86
CA ASN A 33 8.43 12.40 -7.88
C ASN A 33 7.92 11.04 -7.41
N LEU A 34 7.15 10.33 -8.25
CA LEU A 34 6.69 8.97 -8.01
C LEU A 34 7.32 8.02 -9.04
N ILE A 35 8.10 7.08 -8.57
CA ILE A 35 8.67 6.03 -9.40
C ILE A 35 7.85 4.76 -9.19
N LEU A 36 7.20 4.27 -10.25
CA LEU A 36 6.48 3.01 -10.27
C LEU A 36 7.36 1.97 -10.99
N HIS A 37 7.86 1.01 -10.23
CA HIS A 37 8.84 0.05 -10.72
C HIS A 37 8.24 -1.35 -10.79
N PHE A 38 8.04 -1.85 -11.98
CA PHE A 38 7.50 -3.18 -12.24
C PHE A 38 8.58 -4.26 -12.21
N GLY A 39 8.24 -5.43 -11.71
CA GLY A 39 9.04 -6.63 -11.85
C GLY A 39 8.70 -7.39 -13.13
N LEU A 40 9.57 -8.32 -13.54
CA LEU A 40 9.40 -9.14 -14.75
C LEU A 40 8.13 -10.02 -14.73
N SER A 41 7.62 -10.37 -13.57
CA SER A 41 6.41 -11.17 -13.39
C SER A 41 5.11 -10.36 -13.39
N THR A 42 5.19 -9.03 -13.56
CA THR A 42 4.00 -8.17 -13.63
C THR A 42 3.24 -8.44 -14.92
N THR A 43 1.95 -8.74 -14.81
CA THR A 43 1.08 -8.88 -15.99
C THR A 43 0.67 -7.52 -16.56
N ASN A 44 0.17 -7.51 -17.79
CA ASN A 44 -0.29 -6.28 -18.43
C ASN A 44 -1.46 -5.67 -17.67
N GLU A 45 -2.40 -6.50 -17.20
CA GLU A 45 -3.56 -6.07 -16.45
C GLU A 45 -3.17 -5.46 -15.11
N GLU A 46 -2.19 -6.04 -14.42
CA GLU A 46 -1.66 -5.49 -13.18
C GLU A 46 -0.94 -4.16 -13.42
N ALA A 47 -0.11 -4.09 -14.46
CA ALA A 47 0.60 -2.86 -14.81
C ALA A 47 -0.37 -1.72 -15.13
N GLU A 48 -1.41 -1.98 -15.91
CA GLU A 48 -2.47 -1.02 -16.20
C GLU A 48 -3.19 -0.57 -14.92
N GLN A 49 -3.55 -1.51 -14.05
CA GLN A 49 -4.23 -1.22 -12.78
C GLN A 49 -3.38 -0.34 -11.87
N GLN A 50 -2.08 -0.65 -11.72
CA GLN A 50 -1.18 0.13 -10.87
C GLN A 50 -0.89 1.51 -11.48
N PHE A 51 -0.70 1.58 -12.80
CA PHE A 51 -0.53 2.85 -13.49
C PHE A 51 -1.77 3.75 -13.33
N ASN A 52 -2.96 3.19 -13.51
CA ASN A 52 -4.22 3.91 -13.27
C ASN A 52 -4.34 4.43 -11.84
N THR A 53 -3.85 3.64 -10.87
CA THR A 53 -3.80 4.07 -9.46
C THR A 53 -2.87 5.27 -9.30
N ALA A 54 -1.68 5.23 -9.90
CA ALA A 54 -0.73 6.35 -9.89
C ALA A 54 -1.31 7.62 -10.55
N ILE A 55 -2.00 7.50 -11.68
CA ILE A 55 -2.67 8.61 -12.35
C ILE A 55 -3.79 9.22 -11.47
N ARG A 56 -4.63 8.40 -10.85
CA ARG A 56 -5.69 8.89 -9.94
C ARG A 56 -5.10 9.55 -8.69
N PHE A 57 -3.98 9.05 -8.21
CA PHE A 57 -3.23 9.69 -7.14
C PHE A 57 -2.72 11.07 -7.60
N ALA A 58 -2.10 11.17 -8.80
CA ALA A 58 -1.57 12.40 -9.35
C ALA A 58 -2.63 13.49 -9.56
N GLN A 59 -3.89 13.13 -9.76
CA GLN A 59 -5.01 14.09 -9.83
C GLN A 59 -5.21 14.87 -8.52
N LYS A 60 -4.86 14.27 -7.39
CA LYS A 60 -4.95 14.91 -6.06
C LYS A 60 -3.62 15.53 -5.63
N TYR A 61 -2.53 14.85 -5.93
CA TYR A 61 -1.17 15.20 -5.55
C TYR A 61 -0.33 15.31 -6.82
N PRO A 62 -0.30 16.49 -7.47
CA PRO A 62 0.44 16.68 -8.71
C PRO A 62 1.87 16.17 -8.59
N CYS A 63 2.24 15.24 -9.45
CA CYS A 63 3.54 14.59 -9.39
C CYS A 63 4.06 14.25 -10.79
N ARG A 64 5.38 14.15 -10.89
CA ARG A 64 6.03 13.53 -12.03
C ARG A 64 6.07 12.04 -11.79
N ILE A 65 5.56 11.25 -12.74
CA ILE A 65 5.56 9.79 -12.66
C ILE A 65 6.65 9.25 -13.56
N VAL A 66 7.49 8.36 -13.03
CA VAL A 66 8.44 7.56 -13.80
C VAL A 66 8.05 6.10 -13.66
N VAL A 67 7.75 5.45 -14.78
CA VAL A 67 7.39 4.03 -14.80
C VAL A 67 8.58 3.24 -15.33
N LEU A 68 9.09 2.32 -14.53
CA LEU A 68 10.22 1.45 -14.88
C LEU A 68 9.71 0.07 -15.26
N CYS A 69 9.98 -0.33 -16.51
CA CYS A 69 9.53 -1.58 -17.10
C CYS A 69 10.75 -2.42 -17.49
N PRO A 70 11.11 -3.47 -16.71
CA PRO A 70 12.16 -4.37 -17.13
C PRO A 70 11.71 -5.18 -18.34
N GLY A 71 12.51 -5.16 -19.40
CA GLY A 71 12.34 -6.02 -20.56
C GLY A 71 12.90 -7.42 -20.33
N PRO A 72 12.65 -8.39 -21.25
CA PRO A 72 13.36 -9.66 -21.24
C PRO A 72 14.86 -9.43 -21.47
N GLU A 73 15.69 -10.34 -20.97
CA GLU A 73 17.11 -10.35 -21.27
C GLU A 73 17.28 -10.39 -22.81
N SER A 74 17.75 -9.31 -23.38
CA SER A 74 18.00 -9.18 -24.80
C SER A 74 19.49 -8.91 -25.02
N GLY A 75 20.02 -9.48 -26.13
CA GLY A 75 21.46 -9.39 -26.42
C GLY A 75 22.01 -7.97 -26.49
N GLU A 76 23.31 -7.87 -26.78
CA GLU A 76 24.20 -6.70 -26.62
C GLU A 76 23.74 -5.32 -27.18
N ASP A 77 22.60 -5.25 -27.90
CA ASP A 77 22.08 -4.04 -28.53
C ASP A 77 20.77 -3.49 -27.93
N SER A 78 20.34 -3.93 -26.75
CA SER A 78 19.11 -3.40 -26.15
C SER A 78 19.33 -1.99 -25.61
N ALA A 79 18.94 -0.98 -26.37
CA ALA A 79 18.92 0.42 -25.95
C ALA A 79 17.81 0.62 -24.89
N PHE A 80 18.01 1.58 -23.97
CA PHE A 80 16.93 2.11 -23.16
C PHE A 80 15.85 2.68 -24.09
N GLU A 81 14.62 2.21 -23.93
CA GLU A 81 13.47 2.78 -24.63
C GLU A 81 12.69 3.70 -23.66
N GLY A 82 12.58 4.97 -24.02
CA GLY A 82 11.84 5.96 -23.26
C GLY A 82 10.67 6.54 -24.05
N LYS A 83 9.50 6.65 -23.42
CA LYS A 83 8.35 7.36 -23.98
C LYS A 83 7.81 8.35 -22.94
N LEU A 84 7.69 9.63 -23.35
CA LEU A 84 7.15 10.68 -22.50
C LEU A 84 5.69 10.94 -22.86
N PHE A 85 4.87 11.03 -21.83
CA PHE A 85 3.47 11.38 -21.93
C PHE A 85 3.15 12.55 -21.02
N SER A 86 2.33 13.45 -21.51
CA SER A 86 1.77 14.54 -20.72
C SER A 86 0.25 14.49 -20.86
N GLN A 87 -0.44 14.44 -19.76
CA GLN A 87 -1.90 14.47 -19.74
C GLN A 87 -2.39 15.49 -18.74
N CYS A 88 -3.26 16.37 -19.19
CA CYS A 88 -3.91 17.35 -18.35
C CYS A 88 -5.36 16.94 -18.09
N TYR A 89 -5.77 16.96 -16.83
CA TYR A 89 -7.15 16.71 -16.39
C TYR A 89 -7.81 18.03 -16.02
N ILE A 90 -9.00 18.25 -16.54
CA ILE A 90 -9.84 19.38 -16.15
C ILE A 90 -10.77 18.87 -15.06
N GLY A 91 -10.64 19.40 -13.84
CA GLY A 91 -11.55 19.10 -12.74
C GLY A 91 -12.98 19.59 -12.99
N LYS A 92 -13.90 19.28 -12.09
CA LYS A 92 -15.31 19.69 -12.19
C LYS A 92 -15.50 21.22 -12.24
N HIS A 93 -14.54 21.97 -11.77
CA HIS A 93 -14.46 23.41 -11.91
C HIS A 93 -13.32 23.73 -12.89
N LEU A 94 -13.60 24.56 -13.89
CA LEU A 94 -12.66 24.99 -14.94
C LEU A 94 -11.28 25.55 -14.42
N ARG A 95 -11.17 25.74 -13.10
CA ARG A 95 -9.94 26.19 -12.43
C ARG A 95 -9.07 25.04 -11.89
N ASP A 96 -9.54 23.81 -11.96
CA ASP A 96 -8.84 22.65 -11.44
C ASP A 96 -8.15 21.87 -12.57
N LEU A 97 -7.22 22.52 -13.27
CA LEU A 97 -6.38 21.84 -14.25
C LEU A 97 -5.21 21.18 -13.51
N CYS A 98 -5.10 19.88 -13.61
CA CYS A 98 -3.96 19.12 -13.11
C CYS A 98 -3.30 18.42 -14.30
N CYS A 99 -2.05 18.77 -14.59
CA CYS A 99 -1.25 18.07 -15.58
C CYS A 99 -0.37 17.04 -14.88
N CYS A 100 -0.36 15.83 -15.40
CA CYS A 100 0.50 14.75 -14.98
C CYS A 100 1.46 14.42 -16.12
N GLU A 101 2.74 14.48 -15.83
CA GLU A 101 3.79 14.02 -16.75
C GLU A 101 4.19 12.60 -16.33
N ALA A 102 4.18 11.67 -17.27
CA ALA A 102 4.63 10.31 -17.05
C ALA A 102 5.70 9.93 -18.08
N LEU A 103 6.85 9.51 -17.59
CA LEU A 103 7.89 8.88 -18.39
C LEU A 103 7.80 7.37 -18.19
N ILE A 104 7.70 6.62 -19.29
CA ILE A 104 7.83 5.17 -19.27
C ILE A 104 9.19 4.81 -19.81
N LEU A 105 9.99 4.12 -19.00
CA LEU A 105 11.35 3.72 -19.31
C LEU A 105 11.44 2.19 -19.32
N GLY A 106 11.67 1.62 -20.50
CA GLY A 106 12.04 0.22 -20.68
C GLY A 106 13.53 0.05 -20.51
N TYR A 107 13.95 -0.97 -19.79
CA TYR A 107 15.37 -1.28 -19.58
C TYR A 107 15.59 -2.79 -19.53
N SER A 108 16.79 -3.25 -19.90
CA SER A 108 17.15 -4.66 -19.70
C SER A 108 17.70 -4.88 -18.27
N PRO A 109 17.54 -6.08 -17.71
CA PRO A 109 18.06 -6.39 -16.36
C PRO A 109 19.57 -6.15 -16.20
N GLU A 110 20.35 -6.30 -17.27
CA GLU A 110 21.80 -6.05 -17.31
C GLU A 110 22.16 -4.55 -17.18
N GLN A 111 21.21 -3.69 -17.53
CA GLN A 111 21.37 -2.23 -17.46
C GLN A 111 20.96 -1.65 -16.10
N SER A 112 20.61 -2.50 -15.13
CA SER A 112 20.14 -2.04 -13.81
C SER A 112 21.13 -1.11 -13.09
N ASP A 113 22.43 -1.30 -13.29
CA ASP A 113 23.49 -0.47 -12.68
C ASP A 113 23.50 0.97 -13.23
N PHE A 114 22.96 1.18 -14.43
CA PHE A 114 22.89 2.51 -15.07
C PHE A 114 21.55 3.20 -14.86
N LEU A 115 20.56 2.48 -14.32
CA LEU A 115 19.18 2.94 -14.21
C LEU A 115 19.07 4.21 -13.36
N GLU A 116 19.81 4.31 -12.26
CA GLU A 116 19.86 5.48 -11.39
C GLU A 116 20.23 6.74 -12.17
N ASN A 117 21.30 6.68 -12.96
CA ASN A 117 21.75 7.83 -13.76
C ASN A 117 20.73 8.23 -14.82
N GLN A 118 20.04 7.28 -15.44
CA GLN A 118 19.04 7.55 -16.46
C GLN A 118 17.79 8.20 -15.85
N VAL A 119 17.34 7.69 -14.71
CA VAL A 119 16.14 8.20 -14.04
C VAL A 119 16.39 9.57 -13.41
N SER A 120 17.58 9.81 -12.83
CA SER A 120 17.90 11.08 -12.17
C SER A 120 17.76 12.30 -13.08
N VAL A 121 17.98 12.13 -14.39
CA VAL A 121 17.83 13.22 -15.39
C VAL A 121 16.35 13.67 -15.52
N TRP A 122 15.41 12.78 -15.21
CA TRP A 122 13.98 13.03 -15.35
C TRP A 122 13.28 13.45 -14.06
N LEU A 123 13.96 13.32 -12.92
CA LEU A 123 13.41 13.71 -11.63
C LEU A 123 13.65 15.21 -11.39
N GLU A 124 12.66 15.85 -10.76
CA GLU A 124 12.88 17.19 -10.21
C GLU A 124 13.75 17.08 -8.95
N SER A 125 14.93 17.67 -8.99
CA SER A 125 15.96 17.46 -7.97
C SER A 125 15.62 18.01 -6.59
N ASP A 126 14.70 18.96 -6.50
CA ASP A 126 14.24 19.63 -5.28
C ASP A 126 12.96 19.03 -4.70
N LEU A 127 12.39 18.02 -5.36
CA LEU A 127 11.16 17.37 -4.93
C LEU A 127 11.44 15.99 -4.27
N PRO A 128 10.66 15.62 -3.24
CA PRO A 128 10.79 14.31 -2.60
C PRO A 128 10.52 13.19 -3.60
N ILE A 129 11.28 12.10 -3.46
CA ILE A 129 11.19 10.93 -4.32
C ILE A 129 10.54 9.78 -3.53
N TYR A 130 9.50 9.19 -4.11
CA TYR A 130 8.82 8.00 -3.62
C TYR A 130 8.98 6.88 -4.63
N HIS A 131 9.40 5.69 -4.17
CA HIS A 131 9.66 4.55 -5.03
C HIS A 131 8.67 3.42 -4.71
N TRP A 132 7.80 3.09 -5.64
CA TRP A 132 6.80 2.03 -5.49
C TRP A 132 7.22 0.79 -6.29
N PHE A 133 7.62 -0.26 -5.59
CA PHE A 133 7.89 -1.57 -6.18
C PHE A 133 6.62 -2.38 -6.34
N HIS A 134 6.47 -3.02 -7.49
CA HIS A 134 5.42 -3.97 -7.78
C HIS A 134 6.00 -5.22 -8.44
N ARG A 135 5.95 -6.35 -7.76
CA ARG A 135 6.51 -7.65 -8.19
C ARG A 135 8.01 -7.65 -8.51
N VAL A 136 8.75 -6.75 -7.88
CA VAL A 136 10.22 -6.75 -7.99
C VAL A 136 10.79 -7.66 -6.91
N PRO A 137 11.54 -8.73 -7.26
CA PRO A 137 12.10 -9.63 -6.24
C PRO A 137 13.02 -8.90 -5.26
N ALA A 138 12.90 -9.21 -3.96
CA ALA A 138 13.71 -8.59 -2.90
C ALA A 138 15.22 -8.69 -3.17
N GLU A 139 15.67 -9.81 -3.72
CA GLU A 139 17.06 -10.04 -4.11
C GLU A 139 17.55 -9.05 -5.17
N ARG A 140 16.67 -8.69 -6.12
CA ARG A 140 17.02 -7.69 -7.14
C ARG A 140 17.09 -6.29 -6.55
N ILE A 141 16.20 -5.96 -5.63
CA ILE A 141 16.24 -4.68 -4.91
C ILE A 141 17.57 -4.56 -4.19
N THR A 142 17.93 -5.55 -3.39
CA THR A 142 19.17 -5.58 -2.60
C THR A 142 20.41 -5.51 -3.49
N LYS A 143 20.40 -6.19 -4.64
CA LYS A 143 21.57 -6.27 -5.51
C LYS A 143 21.77 -5.03 -6.38
N TYR A 144 20.70 -4.44 -6.91
CA TYR A 144 20.81 -3.46 -7.99
C TYR A 144 20.25 -2.06 -7.67
N TYR A 145 19.31 -1.94 -6.71
CA TYR A 145 18.57 -0.69 -6.54
C TYR A 145 18.87 0.05 -5.24
N MET A 146 19.65 -0.52 -4.33
CA MET A 146 19.94 0.09 -3.03
C MET A 146 20.66 1.47 -3.17
N GLY A 147 21.52 1.63 -4.19
CA GLY A 147 22.14 2.94 -4.48
C GLY A 147 21.09 4.00 -4.81
N PHE A 148 20.17 3.65 -5.70
CA PHE A 148 19.09 4.51 -6.13
C PHE A 148 18.14 4.91 -4.97
N LEU A 149 17.89 4.00 -4.05
CA LEU A 149 16.99 4.24 -2.92
C LEU A 149 17.54 5.22 -1.88
N LYS A 150 18.84 5.48 -1.85
CA LYS A 150 19.46 6.45 -0.92
C LYS A 150 18.91 7.86 -1.05
N HIS A 151 18.36 8.20 -2.21
CA HIS A 151 17.79 9.51 -2.50
C HIS A 151 16.26 9.54 -2.34
N CYS A 152 15.66 8.39 -2.04
CA CYS A 152 14.23 8.28 -1.83
C CYS A 152 13.87 8.64 -0.39
N GLN A 153 12.75 9.32 -0.23
CA GLN A 153 12.16 9.58 1.08
C GLN A 153 11.46 8.35 1.62
N ARG A 154 10.79 7.58 0.73
CA ARG A 154 10.05 6.39 1.14
C ARG A 154 9.97 5.39 0.00
N VAL A 155 10.02 4.11 0.38
CA VAL A 155 9.71 2.97 -0.50
C VAL A 155 8.31 2.47 -0.19
N LEU A 156 7.58 2.11 -1.24
CA LEU A 156 6.23 1.55 -1.17
C LEU A 156 6.22 0.15 -1.78
N PHE A 157 5.50 -0.76 -1.18
CA PHE A 157 5.28 -2.11 -1.70
C PHE A 157 3.95 -2.66 -1.21
N ASP A 158 3.48 -3.73 -1.82
CA ASP A 158 2.26 -4.41 -1.40
C ASP A 158 2.59 -5.78 -0.79
N GLY A 159 2.60 -5.87 0.53
CA GLY A 159 2.91 -7.11 1.23
C GLY A 159 1.86 -8.23 1.04
N GLU A 160 0.72 -7.96 0.39
CA GLU A 160 -0.22 -9.01 -0.02
C GLU A 160 0.22 -9.68 -1.34
N ILE A 161 1.01 -8.97 -2.15
CA ILE A 161 1.55 -9.42 -3.43
C ILE A 161 2.98 -9.93 -3.25
N GLU A 162 3.78 -9.13 -2.53
CA GLU A 162 5.17 -9.43 -2.24
C GLU A 162 5.26 -10.39 -1.05
N ASP A 163 6.27 -11.24 -1.09
CA ASP A 163 6.56 -12.18 -0.01
C ASP A 163 7.04 -11.46 1.27
N ASP A 164 7.07 -12.17 2.39
CA ASP A 164 7.71 -11.72 3.63
C ASP A 164 9.22 -11.40 3.46
N ALA A 165 9.77 -11.64 2.26
CA ALA A 165 11.13 -11.28 1.89
C ALA A 165 11.40 -9.78 1.98
N TYR A 166 10.40 -8.94 1.74
CA TYR A 166 10.52 -7.48 1.88
C TYR A 166 10.73 -7.04 3.34
N ASP A 167 10.20 -7.78 4.32
CA ASP A 167 10.43 -7.54 5.75
C ASP A 167 11.89 -7.78 6.18
N ARG A 168 12.68 -8.46 5.35
CA ARG A 168 14.08 -8.81 5.61
C ARG A 168 15.08 -7.94 4.84
N ILE A 169 14.58 -7.03 4.01
CA ILE A 169 15.46 -6.10 3.29
C ILE A 169 16.05 -5.12 4.31
N ASP A 170 17.36 -5.01 4.33
CA ASP A 170 18.09 -4.00 5.09
C ASP A 170 18.06 -2.70 4.29
N TRP A 171 17.01 -1.92 4.51
CA TRP A 171 16.80 -0.66 3.81
C TRP A 171 17.86 0.37 4.18
N PRO A 172 18.23 1.28 3.27
CA PRO A 172 19.16 2.37 3.58
C PRO A 172 18.75 3.16 4.82
N GLU A 173 19.73 3.60 5.60
CA GLU A 173 19.49 4.39 6.81
C GLU A 173 18.66 5.66 6.50
N GLY A 174 17.61 5.89 7.27
CA GLY A 174 16.70 7.02 7.09
C GLY A 174 15.61 6.80 6.03
N LEU A 175 15.65 5.70 5.27
CA LEU A 175 14.60 5.36 4.32
C LEU A 175 13.47 4.60 5.02
N GLU A 176 12.26 5.10 4.88
CA GLU A 176 11.06 4.42 5.38
C GLU A 176 10.48 3.49 4.32
N ALA A 177 10.13 2.26 4.73
CA ALA A 177 9.46 1.29 3.88
C ALA A 177 8.02 1.11 4.33
N SER A 178 7.06 1.43 3.46
CA SER A 178 5.62 1.42 3.77
C SER A 178 4.88 0.36 2.97
N ASP A 179 4.09 -0.43 3.69
CA ASP A 179 3.29 -1.52 3.15
C ASP A 179 1.87 -1.04 2.81
N LEU A 180 1.46 -1.13 1.55
CA LEU A 180 0.11 -0.82 1.10
C LEU A 180 -0.95 -1.69 1.79
N ALA A 181 -0.60 -2.93 2.18
CA ALA A 181 -1.49 -3.77 2.95
C ALA A 181 -1.81 -3.16 4.33
N TYR A 182 -0.82 -2.52 4.99
CA TYR A 182 -1.04 -1.78 6.22
C TYR A 182 -1.91 -0.52 5.98
N ALA A 183 -1.63 0.24 4.93
CA ALA A 183 -2.43 1.41 4.57
C ALA A 183 -3.91 1.06 4.36
N ARG A 184 -4.19 -0.05 3.67
CA ARG A 184 -5.56 -0.55 3.45
C ARG A 184 -6.31 -0.89 4.74
N THR A 185 -5.60 -1.17 5.85
CA THR A 185 -6.25 -1.44 7.14
C THR A 185 -6.74 -0.19 7.87
N LEU A 186 -6.47 1.01 7.38
CA LEU A 186 -6.82 2.26 8.07
C LEU A 186 -8.29 2.32 8.53
N PRO A 187 -9.31 2.05 7.69
CA PRO A 187 -10.70 2.10 8.15
C PRO A 187 -11.01 1.09 9.27
N LEU A 188 -10.36 -0.09 9.21
CA LEU A 188 -10.49 -1.12 10.23
C LEU A 188 -9.82 -0.70 11.54
N ARG A 189 -8.61 -0.13 11.46
CA ARG A 189 -7.87 0.39 12.64
C ARG A 189 -8.62 1.53 13.31
N GLN A 190 -9.16 2.46 12.53
CA GLN A 190 -9.96 3.58 13.04
C GLN A 190 -11.20 3.08 13.78
N HIS A 191 -11.95 2.18 13.17
CA HIS A 191 -13.15 1.60 13.79
C HIS A 191 -12.81 0.85 15.09
N LEU A 192 -11.85 -0.07 15.03
CA LEU A 192 -11.44 -0.85 16.20
C LEU A 192 -10.86 0.05 17.31
N GLY A 193 -10.02 1.02 16.93
CA GLY A 193 -9.42 1.95 17.90
C GLY A 193 -10.47 2.83 18.60
N GLN A 194 -11.41 3.38 17.84
CA GLN A 194 -12.52 4.16 18.40
C GLN A 194 -13.37 3.34 19.37
N PHE A 195 -13.70 2.12 18.98
CA PHE A 195 -14.52 1.25 19.82
C PHE A 195 -13.79 0.85 21.11
N ILE A 196 -12.55 0.35 20.99
CA ILE A 196 -11.76 -0.14 22.13
C ILE A 196 -11.40 1.00 23.09
N SER A 197 -11.17 2.20 22.60
CA SER A 197 -10.86 3.36 23.43
C SER A 197 -11.98 3.77 24.41
N GLY A 198 -13.18 3.25 24.24
CA GLY A 198 -14.31 3.45 25.15
C GLY A 198 -14.24 2.62 26.43
N PHE A 199 -13.30 1.68 26.55
CA PHE A 199 -13.16 0.79 27.70
C PHE A 199 -11.99 1.21 28.61
N PRO A 200 -12.10 0.98 29.93
CA PRO A 200 -10.96 1.12 30.84
C PRO A 200 -9.79 0.25 30.42
N ARG A 201 -8.56 0.75 30.53
CA ARG A 201 -7.35 0.01 30.13
C ARG A 201 -7.24 -1.34 30.86
N GLU A 202 -7.53 -1.34 32.14
CA GLU A 202 -7.49 -2.51 33.02
C GLU A 202 -8.43 -3.61 32.50
N GLU A 203 -9.59 -3.23 31.98
CA GLU A 203 -10.53 -4.20 31.41
C GLU A 203 -10.05 -4.79 30.09
N LEU A 204 -9.17 -4.13 29.37
CA LEU A 204 -8.61 -4.63 28.12
C LEU A 204 -7.42 -5.57 28.34
N VAL A 205 -6.66 -5.39 29.41
CA VAL A 205 -5.39 -6.11 29.60
C VAL A 205 -5.40 -7.11 30.77
N ASP A 206 -6.19 -6.88 31.83
CA ASP A 206 -6.21 -7.76 32.97
C ASP A 206 -6.72 -9.15 32.62
N GLY A 207 -5.86 -10.16 32.81
CA GLY A 207 -6.18 -11.54 32.48
C GLY A 207 -6.24 -11.85 30.98
N LEU A 208 -5.81 -10.95 30.10
CA LEU A 208 -5.71 -11.23 28.67
C LEU A 208 -4.67 -12.32 28.42
N GLN A 209 -5.09 -13.42 27.80
CA GLN A 209 -4.24 -14.58 27.51
C GLN A 209 -3.82 -14.66 26.05
N SER A 210 -4.76 -14.41 25.13
CA SER A 210 -4.44 -14.48 23.71
C SER A 210 -5.29 -13.55 22.85
N LEU A 211 -4.74 -13.19 21.71
CA LEU A 211 -5.38 -12.48 20.64
C LEU A 211 -5.10 -13.21 19.32
N VAL A 212 -6.17 -13.75 18.74
CA VAL A 212 -6.11 -14.57 17.53
C VAL A 212 -6.75 -13.83 16.38
N PHE A 213 -6.01 -13.59 15.29
CA PHE A 213 -6.56 -13.18 14.02
C PHE A 213 -6.72 -14.38 13.10
N GLN A 214 -7.86 -14.45 12.44
CA GLN A 214 -8.13 -15.43 11.39
C GLN A 214 -8.49 -14.70 10.10
N TYR A 215 -7.99 -15.18 8.96
CA TYR A 215 -8.17 -14.53 7.67
C TYR A 215 -8.49 -15.53 6.56
N SER A 216 -9.27 -15.10 5.57
CA SER A 216 -9.44 -15.79 4.30
C SER A 216 -8.29 -15.45 3.33
N LYS A 217 -8.10 -16.30 2.32
CA LYS A 217 -7.08 -16.11 1.28
C LYS A 217 -7.09 -14.69 0.70
N GLY A 218 -5.91 -14.10 0.51
CA GLY A 218 -5.73 -12.73 -0.01
C GLY A 218 -5.94 -11.62 1.03
N LEU A 219 -6.01 -11.97 2.33
CA LEU A 219 -6.06 -11.03 3.45
C LEU A 219 -4.98 -11.29 4.51
N ARG A 220 -4.01 -12.18 4.20
CA ARG A 220 -2.99 -12.60 5.15
C ARG A 220 -2.19 -11.42 5.69
N ARG A 221 -1.69 -10.59 4.79
CA ARG A 221 -0.84 -9.47 5.15
C ARG A 221 -1.59 -8.41 5.93
N GLN A 222 -2.81 -8.09 5.53
CA GLN A 222 -3.67 -7.15 6.25
C GLN A 222 -3.98 -7.65 7.68
N ALA A 223 -4.30 -8.94 7.84
CA ALA A 223 -4.53 -9.54 9.15
C ALA A 223 -3.28 -9.48 10.04
N LEU A 224 -2.10 -9.79 9.48
CA LEU A 224 -0.83 -9.70 10.19
C LEU A 224 -0.51 -8.26 10.61
N GLN A 225 -0.76 -7.28 9.75
CA GLN A 225 -0.56 -5.86 10.07
C GLN A 225 -1.53 -5.37 11.16
N LEU A 226 -2.79 -5.82 11.13
CA LEU A 226 -3.74 -5.54 12.20
C LEU A 226 -3.31 -6.16 13.52
N LEU A 227 -2.80 -7.40 13.51
CA LEU A 227 -2.27 -8.06 14.70
C LEU A 227 -1.08 -7.28 15.30
N ARG A 228 -0.13 -6.87 14.47
CA ARG A 228 1.03 -6.06 14.87
C ARG A 228 0.59 -4.72 15.47
N TRP A 229 -0.38 -4.07 14.84
CA TRP A 229 -0.94 -2.81 15.33
C TRP A 229 -1.62 -3.00 16.69
N HIS A 230 -2.43 -4.06 16.87
CA HIS A 230 -3.06 -4.37 18.15
C HIS A 230 -2.02 -4.62 19.25
N ARG A 231 -0.99 -5.42 18.96
CA ARG A 231 0.09 -5.68 19.92
C ARG A 231 0.74 -4.36 20.38
N SER A 232 1.12 -3.50 19.44
CA SER A 232 1.73 -2.19 19.75
C SER A 232 0.78 -1.26 20.52
N ALA A 233 -0.52 -1.29 20.24
CA ALA A 233 -1.51 -0.49 20.96
C ALA A 233 -1.72 -1.02 22.38
N LEU A 234 -1.84 -2.35 22.55
CA LEU A 234 -2.03 -3.00 23.85
C LEU A 234 -0.82 -2.86 24.75
N GLU A 235 0.40 -2.92 24.22
CA GLU A 235 1.64 -2.71 24.97
C GLU A 235 1.60 -1.41 25.79
N LYS A 236 0.99 -0.35 25.22
CA LYS A 236 0.81 0.95 25.89
C LYS A 236 -0.27 0.95 26.98
N CYS A 237 -1.10 -0.09 27.03
CA CYS A 237 -2.15 -0.26 28.01
C CYS A 237 -1.67 -0.98 29.27
N PHE A 238 -0.62 -1.80 29.17
CA PHE A 238 -0.02 -2.48 30.32
C PHE A 238 0.74 -1.51 31.23
N GLN A 239 0.80 -1.82 32.51
CA GLN A 239 1.59 -1.03 33.48
C GLN A 239 3.09 -1.14 33.19
N LYS A 240 3.54 -2.35 32.80
CA LYS A 240 4.90 -2.61 32.36
C LYS A 240 4.85 -3.17 30.95
N PRO A 241 5.52 -2.53 29.96
CA PRO A 241 5.50 -3.00 28.56
C PRO A 241 5.86 -4.48 28.40
N ALA A 242 6.76 -5.02 29.19
CA ALA A 242 7.15 -6.43 29.13
C ALA A 242 6.00 -7.42 29.47
N GLU A 243 4.93 -6.99 30.09
CA GLU A 243 3.77 -7.83 30.41
C GLU A 243 3.05 -8.31 29.14
N ILE A 244 3.17 -7.58 28.01
CA ILE A 244 2.64 -8.00 26.70
C ILE A 244 3.21 -9.34 26.23
N ASP A 245 4.43 -9.70 26.64
CA ASP A 245 5.10 -10.94 26.23
C ASP A 245 4.44 -12.19 26.84
N SER A 246 3.60 -12.03 27.85
CA SER A 246 2.77 -13.11 28.39
C SER A 246 1.52 -13.41 27.56
N VAL A 247 1.14 -12.50 26.64
CA VAL A 247 -0.03 -12.64 25.76
C VAL A 247 0.36 -13.33 24.46
N VAL A 248 -0.38 -14.35 24.08
CA VAL A 248 -0.14 -15.09 22.82
C VAL A 248 -0.83 -14.37 21.66
N PHE A 249 -0.05 -13.95 20.67
CA PHE A 249 -0.57 -13.35 19.44
C PHE A 249 -0.41 -14.31 18.27
N THR A 250 -1.51 -14.71 17.63
CA THR A 250 -1.49 -15.63 16.49
C THR A 250 -2.28 -15.08 15.30
N CYS A 251 -1.83 -15.46 14.09
CA CYS A 251 -2.49 -15.10 12.84
C CYS A 251 -2.63 -16.37 11.99
N GLU A 252 -3.86 -16.81 11.73
CA GLU A 252 -4.17 -18.12 11.17
C GLU A 252 -5.07 -18.00 9.94
N GLN A 253 -4.86 -18.87 8.97
CA GLN A 253 -5.76 -18.96 7.83
C GLN A 253 -7.02 -19.75 8.21
N LEU A 254 -8.20 -19.27 7.80
CA LEU A 254 -9.46 -19.96 7.99
C LEU A 254 -9.48 -21.27 7.21
N VAL A 255 -9.82 -22.36 7.88
CA VAL A 255 -9.85 -23.72 7.28
C VAL A 255 -11.03 -23.91 6.32
N GLN A 256 -12.14 -23.20 6.54
CA GLN A 256 -13.29 -23.20 5.65
C GLN A 256 -13.31 -21.90 4.84
N GLU A 257 -12.98 -22.01 3.56
CA GLU A 257 -13.14 -20.92 2.61
C GLU A 257 -14.62 -20.85 2.18
N GLY A 258 -15.36 -19.92 2.80
CA GLY A 258 -16.58 -19.41 2.19
C GLY A 258 -16.24 -18.54 0.97
N THR A 259 -17.22 -18.21 0.15
CA THR A 259 -17.06 -17.30 -1.02
C THR A 259 -16.75 -15.86 -0.60
N ASP A 260 -16.79 -15.53 0.69
CA ASP A 260 -16.58 -14.19 1.22
C ASP A 260 -15.17 -14.01 1.78
N SER A 261 -14.50 -12.93 1.32
CA SER A 261 -13.24 -12.50 1.91
C SER A 261 -13.51 -11.88 3.28
N CYS A 262 -13.06 -12.53 4.34
CA CYS A 262 -13.33 -12.10 5.70
C CYS A 262 -12.10 -12.21 6.62
N MET A 263 -12.16 -11.43 7.70
CA MET A 263 -11.24 -11.53 8.83
C MET A 263 -12.03 -11.65 10.12
N ARG A 264 -11.45 -12.32 11.10
CA ARG A 264 -11.98 -12.44 12.46
C ARG A 264 -10.88 -12.19 13.46
N MET A 265 -11.26 -11.66 14.62
CA MET A 265 -10.37 -11.47 15.76
C MET A 265 -11.09 -11.94 17.02
N GLU A 266 -10.39 -12.70 17.83
CA GLU A 266 -10.86 -13.22 19.11
C GLU A 266 -9.85 -12.86 20.22
N TRP A 267 -10.33 -12.24 21.27
CA TRP A 267 -9.56 -12.02 22.50
C TRP A 267 -10.04 -12.99 23.56
N LYS A 268 -9.12 -13.72 24.16
CA LYS A 268 -9.38 -14.69 25.23
C LYS A 268 -8.77 -14.21 26.53
N PHE A 269 -9.58 -14.21 27.56
CA PHE A 269 -9.19 -13.85 28.91
C PHE A 269 -9.12 -15.08 29.80
N SER A 270 -8.45 -14.98 30.96
CA SER A 270 -8.44 -16.02 32.00
C SER A 270 -9.84 -16.25 32.60
N ASP A 271 -10.67 -15.21 32.62
CA ASP A 271 -12.08 -15.26 32.96
C ASP A 271 -12.90 -15.56 31.69
N SER A 272 -13.60 -16.71 31.66
CA SER A 272 -14.40 -17.16 30.52
C SER A 272 -15.62 -16.30 30.22
N ASP A 273 -16.07 -15.48 31.17
CA ASP A 273 -17.20 -14.56 30.97
C ASP A 273 -16.77 -13.28 30.23
N ARG A 274 -15.47 -13.10 30.07
CA ARG A 274 -14.90 -11.97 29.34
C ARG A 274 -14.48 -12.38 27.94
N SER A 275 -14.88 -11.61 26.96
CA SER A 275 -14.49 -11.81 25.57
C SER A 275 -14.59 -10.54 24.75
N LEU A 276 -13.78 -10.45 23.69
CA LEU A 276 -13.94 -9.48 22.62
C LEU A 276 -13.78 -10.22 21.28
N ASN A 277 -14.82 -10.17 20.49
CA ASN A 277 -14.86 -10.80 19.18
C ASN A 277 -15.17 -9.76 18.12
N TRP A 278 -14.37 -9.74 17.06
CA TRP A 278 -14.60 -8.89 15.90
C TRP A 278 -14.60 -9.72 14.63
N SER A 279 -15.45 -9.34 13.69
CA SER A 279 -15.51 -9.95 12.36
C SER A 279 -15.71 -8.88 11.31
N PHE A 280 -15.05 -9.05 10.16
CA PHE A 280 -15.17 -8.20 8.98
C PHE A 280 -15.50 -9.05 7.75
N SER A 281 -16.45 -8.58 6.95
CA SER A 281 -16.84 -9.17 5.68
C SER A 281 -16.67 -8.12 4.58
N ARG A 282 -15.76 -8.40 3.63
CA ARG A 282 -15.47 -7.51 2.50
C ARG A 282 -16.67 -7.38 1.57
N SER A 283 -17.34 -8.49 1.26
CA SER A 283 -18.49 -8.49 0.35
C SER A 283 -19.67 -7.70 0.89
N ARG A 284 -19.90 -7.75 2.21
CA ARG A 284 -20.96 -7.00 2.89
C ARG A 284 -20.55 -5.59 3.27
N LYS A 285 -19.26 -5.24 3.13
CA LYS A 285 -18.70 -3.96 3.61
C LYS A 285 -19.08 -3.67 5.06
N SER A 286 -19.03 -4.69 5.91
CA SER A 286 -19.48 -4.57 7.30
C SER A 286 -18.54 -5.27 8.26
N ALA A 287 -18.42 -4.70 9.44
CA ALA A 287 -17.80 -5.34 10.58
C ALA A 287 -18.76 -5.41 11.76
N LEU A 288 -18.49 -6.35 12.65
CA LEU A 288 -19.27 -6.57 13.86
C LEU A 288 -18.31 -6.79 15.03
N ILE A 289 -18.48 -6.01 16.10
CA ILE A 289 -17.79 -6.23 17.37
C ILE A 289 -18.81 -6.76 18.38
N ARG A 290 -18.45 -7.84 19.08
CA ARG A 290 -19.15 -8.33 20.26
C ARG A 290 -18.20 -8.32 21.43
N VAL A 291 -18.62 -7.68 22.50
CA VAL A 291 -17.83 -7.51 23.70
C VAL A 291 -18.63 -7.99 24.91
N SER A 292 -17.95 -8.67 25.82
CA SER A 292 -18.39 -9.00 27.18
C SER A 292 -17.23 -8.65 28.11
N LEU A 293 -17.32 -7.52 28.79
CA LEU A 293 -16.34 -7.02 29.75
C LEU A 293 -17.04 -6.59 31.03
N PRO A 294 -16.34 -6.34 32.14
CA PRO A 294 -16.96 -5.92 33.41
C PRO A 294 -17.84 -4.68 33.26
N SER A 295 -17.49 -3.75 32.37
CA SER A 295 -18.29 -2.56 32.08
C SER A 295 -19.58 -2.82 31.32
N GLY A 296 -19.79 -4.01 30.75
CA GLY A 296 -21.02 -4.41 30.09
C GLY A 296 -20.85 -5.32 28.87
N HIS A 297 -22.01 -5.66 28.31
CA HIS A 297 -22.12 -6.42 27.07
C HIS A 297 -22.58 -5.52 25.95
N MET A 298 -21.92 -5.60 24.79
CA MET A 298 -22.25 -4.77 23.63
C MET A 298 -22.07 -5.54 22.33
N GLU A 299 -23.00 -5.30 21.41
CA GLU A 299 -22.86 -5.69 20.02
C GLU A 299 -22.94 -4.44 19.13
N HIS A 300 -21.91 -4.20 18.33
CA HIS A 300 -21.81 -3.00 17.50
C HIS A 300 -21.53 -3.35 16.05
N PRO A 301 -22.58 -3.37 15.20
CA PRO A 301 -22.41 -3.49 13.74
C PRO A 301 -22.02 -2.14 13.15
N VAL A 302 -21.13 -2.16 12.14
CA VAL A 302 -20.70 -0.96 11.44
C VAL A 302 -20.52 -1.23 9.96
N HIS A 303 -20.80 -0.21 9.15
CA HIS A 303 -20.43 -0.21 7.74
C HIS A 303 -18.98 0.27 7.59
N ILE A 304 -18.17 -0.50 6.86
CA ILE A 304 -16.77 -0.17 6.58
C ILE A 304 -16.57 -0.11 5.08
N GLU A 305 -16.23 1.05 4.59
CA GLU A 305 -15.80 1.23 3.21
C GLU A 305 -14.28 1.15 3.13
N GLU A 306 -13.78 0.22 2.30
CA GLU A 306 -12.34 0.08 2.06
C GLU A 306 -11.80 1.31 1.33
N LEU A 307 -10.53 1.61 1.60
CA LEU A 307 -9.84 2.68 0.87
C LEU A 307 -9.75 2.33 -0.62
N LYS A 308 -10.00 3.31 -1.46
CA LYS A 308 -9.67 3.21 -2.89
C LYS A 308 -8.16 3.06 -3.06
N PRO A 309 -7.67 2.39 -4.12
CA PRO A 309 -6.24 2.18 -4.33
C PRO A 309 -5.40 3.46 -4.25
N GLU A 310 -5.85 4.56 -4.87
CA GLU A 310 -5.17 5.85 -4.82
C GLU A 310 -5.13 6.49 -3.42
N ASN A 311 -6.12 6.19 -2.56
CA ASN A 311 -6.14 6.65 -1.17
C ASN A 311 -5.23 5.78 -0.30
N SER A 312 -5.15 4.47 -0.58
CA SER A 312 -4.18 3.60 0.08
C SER A 312 -2.74 4.00 -0.25
N LEU A 313 -2.50 4.43 -1.50
CA LEU A 313 -1.21 4.95 -1.93
C LEU A 313 -0.86 6.22 -1.15
N SER A 314 -1.78 7.19 -1.04
CA SER A 314 -1.54 8.42 -0.28
C SER A 314 -1.35 8.16 1.21
N GLU A 315 -2.09 7.22 1.79
CA GLU A 315 -1.92 6.82 3.19
C GLU A 315 -0.52 6.24 3.44
N ALA A 316 -0.06 5.34 2.55
CA ALA A 316 1.26 4.75 2.65
C ALA A 316 2.38 5.77 2.43
N MET A 317 2.18 6.76 1.57
CA MET A 317 3.18 7.78 1.25
C MET A 317 3.37 8.81 2.36
N PHE A 318 2.29 9.23 3.02
CA PHE A 318 2.33 10.44 3.85
C PHE A 318 2.04 10.18 5.33
N PHE A 319 1.36 9.09 5.70
CA PHE A 319 0.80 8.93 7.04
C PHE A 319 1.20 7.64 7.76
N ASN A 320 1.83 6.70 7.09
CA ASN A 320 2.28 5.44 7.70
C ASN A 320 3.65 5.58 8.35
#